data_faba34a8c6a5c2413513872242cead06
#
_entry.id   faba34a8c6a5c2413513872242cead06
#
_cell.length_a   1.000
_cell.length_b   1.000
_cell.length_c   1.000
_cell.angle_alpha   90.00
_cell.angle_beta   90.00
_cell.angle_gamma   90.00
#
_symmetry.space_group_name_H-M   'P 1'
#
loop_
_entity.id
_entity.type
_entity.pdbx_description
1 polymer ?
#
loop_
_entity_poly.entity_id
_entity_poly.type
_entity_poly.pdbx_seq_one_letter_code
_entity_poly.pdbx_strand_id
1 'polypeptide(L)'
;MAAIVVSGYRLANDTLRLSDLRQALYDEGAILMENVLVNLHGDEHRTRRAIETKVFRRDFFQWYETQVFPATLRETLAPYLASGKTDLVDFGFRVMMNLTADFAGVDRPARTPDETARLLRILRTFGKAATLGQALGDRAVIRAEIRQALDEFDSDFFQPSMARRRALLAQFQRGEIGEDQLPRDVLVDLLRAESEMPIAPEALMKEIGFFLLAGAFTTIHTLTHAMHEVFTWSAAHPQDARRYVDDALFLQKAIHESMRLHPSSPTAGRRPTCPVHLPGGQDVGTDDLISIDLMAANRDPAIFGDDAAEYNPHRPAPRGASPYGLSFGMGMHSCIGLNLAAGMLPRADTAPGPHQLGTVTLIAKALVEHGARPDPAQPGVVDRSTLRNNWSSYPILLGV
;
A
#
# COMPACT_ATOMS: atom_id res chain seq x y z
N MET A 1 28.50 7.68 -3.94
CA MET A 1 28.76 6.57 -4.89
C MET A 1 27.52 6.30 -5.72
N ALA A 2 27.66 5.86 -6.97
CA ALA A 2 26.52 5.43 -7.77
C ALA A 2 25.95 4.13 -7.18
N ALA A 3 24.63 3.98 -7.20
CA ALA A 3 24.00 2.75 -6.71
C ALA A 3 24.33 1.56 -7.66
N ILE A 4 24.56 0.40 -7.07
CA ILE A 4 24.69 -0.86 -7.81
C ILE A 4 23.29 -1.29 -8.22
N VAL A 5 23.03 -1.38 -9.53
CA VAL A 5 21.71 -1.71 -10.06
C VAL A 5 21.60 -3.21 -10.27
N VAL A 6 20.55 -3.80 -9.67
CA VAL A 6 20.17 -5.19 -9.87
C VAL A 6 18.87 -5.22 -10.70
N SER A 7 18.94 -5.82 -11.89
CA SER A 7 17.83 -5.99 -12.82
C SER A 7 17.67 -7.45 -13.23
N GLY A 8 16.51 -7.80 -13.85
CA GLY A 8 16.14 -9.17 -14.14
C GLY A 8 15.49 -9.88 -12.94
N TYR A 9 14.43 -10.66 -13.24
CA TYR A 9 13.52 -11.18 -12.21
C TYR A 9 14.21 -12.08 -11.18
N ARG A 10 14.99 -13.07 -11.65
CA ARG A 10 15.61 -14.06 -10.76
C ARG A 10 16.63 -13.40 -9.84
N LEU A 11 17.50 -12.57 -10.40
CA LEU A 11 18.53 -11.88 -9.63
C LEU A 11 17.90 -10.92 -8.60
N ALA A 12 16.87 -10.18 -8.98
CA ALA A 12 16.12 -9.30 -8.09
C ALA A 12 15.43 -10.08 -6.96
N ASN A 13 14.76 -11.19 -7.28
CA ASN A 13 14.11 -12.05 -6.31
C ASN A 13 15.10 -12.62 -5.28
N ASP A 14 16.26 -13.11 -5.75
CA ASP A 14 17.26 -13.71 -4.88
C ASP A 14 17.96 -12.64 -4.02
N THR A 15 18.26 -11.48 -4.58
CA THR A 15 18.82 -10.34 -3.84
C THR A 15 17.86 -9.84 -2.75
N LEU A 16 16.56 -9.76 -3.03
CA LEU A 16 15.55 -9.35 -2.04
C LEU A 16 15.45 -10.29 -0.84
N ARG A 17 15.88 -11.55 -0.97
CA ARG A 17 15.84 -12.57 0.07
C ARG A 17 17.08 -12.62 0.96
N LEU A 18 18.14 -11.91 0.61
CA LEU A 18 19.37 -11.87 1.40
C LEU A 18 19.10 -11.19 2.75
N SER A 19 19.36 -11.92 3.83
CA SER A 19 19.17 -11.46 5.21
C SER A 19 20.13 -10.35 5.62
N ASP A 20 21.30 -10.28 4.97
CA ASP A 20 22.36 -9.33 5.30
C ASP A 20 22.21 -7.99 4.56
N LEU A 21 21.07 -7.80 3.90
CA LEU A 21 20.71 -6.57 3.20
C LEU A 21 19.55 -5.85 3.91
N ARG A 22 19.84 -4.78 4.67
CA ARG A 22 18.80 -3.97 5.29
C ARG A 22 18.07 -3.10 4.26
N GLN A 23 16.82 -2.74 4.58
CA GLN A 23 16.07 -1.73 3.82
C GLN A 23 16.79 -0.37 3.84
N ALA A 24 16.87 0.29 2.69
CA ALA A 24 17.52 1.58 2.55
C ALA A 24 16.76 2.59 1.65
N LEU A 25 15.62 2.18 1.07
CA LEU A 25 14.82 3.05 0.21
C LEU A 25 14.32 4.30 0.93
N TYR A 26 14.07 4.18 2.25
CA TYR A 26 13.44 5.21 3.06
C TYR A 26 14.42 5.96 3.97
N ASP A 27 15.74 5.76 3.82
CA ASP A 27 16.75 6.43 4.65
C ASP A 27 16.63 7.98 4.61
N GLU A 28 16.33 8.56 3.45
CA GLU A 28 16.11 10.01 3.31
C GLU A 28 14.85 10.51 4.06
N GLY A 29 13.88 9.65 4.23
CA GLY A 29 12.63 9.92 4.94
C GLY A 29 12.66 9.62 6.44
N ALA A 30 13.83 9.48 7.05
CA ALA A 30 14.01 9.09 8.45
C ALA A 30 13.16 9.90 9.45
N ILE A 31 12.82 11.15 9.12
CA ILE A 31 11.96 12.00 9.94
C ILE A 31 10.65 11.31 10.37
N LEU A 32 10.06 10.47 9.51
CA LEU A 32 8.91 9.60 9.80
C LEU A 32 9.31 8.12 9.80
N MET A 33 10.23 7.72 8.92
CA MET A 33 10.49 6.32 8.60
C MET A 33 11.53 5.66 9.51
N GLU A 34 12.20 6.41 10.39
CA GLU A 34 13.16 5.86 11.33
C GLU A 34 12.47 5.04 12.43
N ASN A 35 13.00 3.86 12.73
CA ASN A 35 12.50 2.92 13.74
C ASN A 35 11.07 2.40 13.52
N VAL A 36 10.52 2.53 12.30
CA VAL A 36 9.28 1.87 11.90
C VAL A 36 9.56 0.50 11.27
N LEU A 37 8.58 -0.40 11.30
CA LEU A 37 8.72 -1.80 10.90
C LEU A 37 9.50 -1.98 9.58
N VAL A 38 9.19 -1.19 8.55
CA VAL A 38 9.81 -1.35 7.22
C VAL A 38 11.31 -1.06 7.22
N ASN A 39 11.82 -0.27 8.17
CA ASN A 39 13.24 0.09 8.28
C ASN A 39 13.98 -0.68 9.37
N LEU A 40 13.27 -1.44 10.20
CA LEU A 40 13.90 -2.35 11.16
C LEU A 40 14.60 -3.50 10.45
N HIS A 41 15.55 -4.13 11.13
CA HIS A 41 16.30 -5.26 10.61
C HIS A 41 16.52 -6.33 11.68
N GLY A 42 16.86 -7.55 11.27
CA GLY A 42 17.24 -8.64 12.17
C GLY A 42 16.13 -9.06 13.15
N ASP A 43 16.51 -9.27 14.41
CA ASP A 43 15.62 -9.77 15.46
C ASP A 43 14.54 -8.77 15.85
N GLU A 44 14.88 -7.50 15.89
CA GLU A 44 13.91 -6.45 16.20
C GLU A 44 12.78 -6.40 15.15
N HIS A 45 13.14 -6.45 13.86
CA HIS A 45 12.16 -6.57 12.79
C HIS A 45 11.28 -7.81 12.95
N ARG A 46 11.89 -8.99 13.22
CA ARG A 46 11.13 -10.25 13.36
C ARG A 46 10.13 -10.17 14.51
N THR A 47 10.56 -9.67 15.65
CA THR A 47 9.72 -9.57 16.85
C THR A 47 8.56 -8.61 16.63
N ARG A 48 8.83 -7.40 16.14
CA ARG A 48 7.80 -6.41 15.86
C ARG A 48 6.83 -6.89 14.79
N ARG A 49 7.33 -7.42 13.69
CA ARG A 49 6.50 -7.97 12.62
C ARG A 49 5.57 -9.09 13.11
N ALA A 50 6.03 -9.96 14.01
CA ALA A 50 5.21 -11.04 14.55
C ALA A 50 4.01 -10.51 15.36
N ILE A 51 4.17 -9.38 16.07
CA ILE A 51 3.08 -8.73 16.80
C ILE A 51 2.10 -8.08 15.82
N GLU A 52 2.60 -7.25 14.94
CA GLU A 52 1.77 -6.47 14.01
C GLU A 52 1.03 -7.35 13.00
N THR A 53 1.62 -8.51 12.60
CA THR A 53 0.97 -9.48 11.71
C THR A 53 -0.33 -10.06 12.27
N LYS A 54 -0.58 -9.95 13.59
CA LYS A 54 -1.83 -10.42 14.20
C LYS A 54 -3.06 -9.73 13.63
N VAL A 55 -2.96 -8.44 13.29
CA VAL A 55 -4.03 -7.69 12.61
C VAL A 55 -4.18 -8.12 11.14
N PHE A 56 -3.08 -8.55 10.51
CA PHE A 56 -3.05 -8.89 9.08
C PHE A 56 -3.39 -10.36 8.80
N ARG A 57 -4.27 -10.96 9.60
CA ARG A 57 -4.71 -12.34 9.44
C ARG A 57 -5.80 -12.46 8.38
N ARG A 58 -5.80 -13.59 7.68
CA ARG A 58 -6.74 -13.89 6.61
C ARG A 58 -8.20 -13.81 7.05
N ASP A 59 -8.53 -14.34 8.23
CA ASP A 59 -9.88 -14.33 8.79
C ASP A 59 -10.39 -12.89 9.02
N PHE A 60 -9.49 -12.00 9.47
CA PHE A 60 -9.82 -10.59 9.63
C PHE A 60 -10.05 -9.90 8.29
N PHE A 61 -9.18 -10.11 7.30
CA PHE A 61 -9.34 -9.53 5.98
C PHE A 61 -10.63 -9.99 5.30
N GLN A 62 -10.97 -11.28 5.41
CA GLN A 62 -12.20 -11.81 4.85
C GLN A 62 -13.44 -11.19 5.52
N TRP A 63 -13.43 -11.07 6.84
CA TRP A 63 -14.49 -10.38 7.58
C TRP A 63 -14.59 -8.90 7.19
N TYR A 64 -13.45 -8.19 7.12
CA TYR A 64 -13.41 -6.77 6.76
C TYR A 64 -13.94 -6.55 5.34
N GLU A 65 -13.48 -7.34 4.39
CA GLU A 65 -13.85 -7.27 2.97
C GLU A 65 -15.34 -7.54 2.74
N THR A 66 -15.96 -8.40 3.56
CA THR A 66 -17.36 -8.79 3.37
C THR A 66 -18.33 -8.02 4.27
N GLN A 67 -17.92 -7.59 5.46
CA GLN A 67 -18.82 -7.00 6.46
C GLN A 67 -18.64 -5.50 6.66
N VAL A 68 -17.43 -4.97 6.51
CA VAL A 68 -17.12 -3.57 6.84
C VAL A 68 -16.90 -2.72 5.59
N PHE A 69 -15.98 -3.13 4.74
CA PHE A 69 -15.54 -2.34 3.59
C PHE A 69 -16.65 -2.00 2.59
N PRO A 70 -17.61 -2.88 2.26
CA PRO A 70 -18.68 -2.55 1.32
C PRO A 70 -19.56 -1.37 1.77
N ALA A 71 -19.82 -1.23 3.06
CA ALA A 71 -20.58 -0.09 3.58
C ALA A 71 -19.76 1.20 3.48
N THR A 72 -18.51 1.18 3.94
CA THR A 72 -17.58 2.32 3.84
C THR A 72 -17.39 2.79 2.40
N LEU A 73 -17.23 1.84 1.46
CA LEU A 73 -17.06 2.16 0.04
C LEU A 73 -18.33 2.81 -0.55
N ARG A 74 -19.53 2.27 -0.27
CA ARG A 74 -20.79 2.86 -0.73
C ARG A 74 -20.98 4.28 -0.20
N GLU A 75 -20.79 4.48 1.11
CA GLU A 75 -20.92 5.80 1.74
C GLU A 75 -19.93 6.82 1.14
N THR A 76 -18.70 6.38 0.89
CA THR A 76 -17.67 7.24 0.30
C THR A 76 -17.96 7.56 -1.17
N LEU A 77 -18.50 6.60 -1.93
CA LEU A 77 -18.79 6.75 -3.36
C LEU A 77 -20.07 7.58 -3.62
N ALA A 78 -21.06 7.53 -2.72
CA ALA A 78 -22.38 8.14 -2.92
C ALA A 78 -22.35 9.61 -3.35
N PRO A 79 -21.55 10.54 -2.76
CA PRO A 79 -21.49 11.93 -3.19
C PRO A 79 -20.97 12.10 -4.63
N TYR A 80 -20.07 11.23 -5.05
CA TYR A 80 -19.50 11.28 -6.40
C TYR A 80 -20.45 10.70 -7.43
N LEU A 81 -21.24 9.70 -7.08
CA LEU A 81 -22.34 9.22 -7.94
C LEU A 81 -23.38 10.32 -8.15
N ALA A 82 -23.74 11.07 -7.10
CA ALA A 82 -24.67 12.19 -7.20
C ALA A 82 -24.14 13.34 -8.09
N SER A 83 -22.80 13.54 -8.12
CA SER A 83 -22.16 14.56 -8.98
C SER A 83 -21.85 14.06 -10.38
N GLY A 84 -21.89 12.75 -10.63
CA GLY A 84 -21.55 12.10 -11.89
C GLY A 84 -20.05 12.15 -12.26
N LYS A 85 -19.18 12.58 -11.36
CA LYS A 85 -17.74 12.70 -11.60
C LYS A 85 -16.90 12.69 -10.33
N THR A 86 -15.63 12.32 -10.48
CA THR A 86 -14.62 12.45 -9.42
C THR A 86 -13.21 12.47 -10.02
N ASP A 87 -12.22 12.77 -9.18
CA ASP A 87 -10.82 12.49 -9.46
C ASP A 87 -10.43 11.17 -8.74
N LEU A 88 -9.83 10.21 -9.45
CA LEU A 88 -9.46 8.91 -8.89
C LEU A 88 -8.44 9.02 -7.76
N VAL A 89 -7.52 9.98 -7.84
CA VAL A 89 -6.50 10.18 -6.79
C VAL A 89 -7.16 10.69 -5.52
N ASP A 90 -8.01 11.72 -5.63
CA ASP A 90 -8.74 12.30 -4.49
C ASP A 90 -9.73 11.31 -3.87
N PHE A 91 -10.50 10.61 -4.71
CA PHE A 91 -11.41 9.56 -4.28
C PHE A 91 -10.66 8.43 -3.56
N GLY A 92 -9.55 7.97 -4.15
CA GLY A 92 -8.72 6.94 -3.56
C GLY A 92 -8.17 7.33 -2.19
N PHE A 93 -7.66 8.57 -2.03
CA PHE A 93 -7.24 9.08 -0.73
C PHE A 93 -8.36 9.02 0.31
N ARG A 94 -9.57 9.38 -0.08
CA ARG A 94 -10.72 9.39 0.83
C ARG A 94 -11.15 7.99 1.26
N VAL A 95 -11.25 7.03 0.32
CA VAL A 95 -11.56 5.63 0.62
C VAL A 95 -10.49 5.01 1.50
N MET A 96 -9.23 5.17 1.11
CA MET A 96 -8.12 4.50 1.79
C MET A 96 -7.81 5.10 3.16
N MET A 97 -8.04 6.40 3.37
CA MET A 97 -7.88 7.01 4.69
C MET A 97 -8.77 6.32 5.74
N ASN A 98 -10.03 6.05 5.40
CA ASN A 98 -10.96 5.41 6.33
C ASN A 98 -10.45 4.01 6.71
N LEU A 99 -10.09 3.22 5.70
CA LEU A 99 -9.58 1.86 5.89
C LEU A 99 -8.28 1.85 6.71
N THR A 100 -7.31 2.68 6.33
CA THR A 100 -5.99 2.66 6.99
C THR A 100 -6.04 3.26 8.39
N ALA A 101 -6.92 4.21 8.66
CA ALA A 101 -7.15 4.73 10.01
C ALA A 101 -7.69 3.61 10.93
N ASP A 102 -8.65 2.82 10.45
CA ASP A 102 -9.20 1.68 11.21
C ASP A 102 -8.11 0.63 11.51
N PHE A 103 -7.29 0.26 10.51
CA PHE A 103 -6.21 -0.73 10.70
C PHE A 103 -5.07 -0.22 11.57
N ALA A 104 -4.67 1.05 11.42
CA ALA A 104 -3.60 1.64 12.21
C ALA A 104 -4.01 1.88 13.66
N GLY A 105 -5.30 2.11 13.89
CA GLY A 105 -5.83 2.47 15.19
C GLY A 105 -5.92 3.98 15.41
N VAL A 106 -6.26 4.74 14.36
CA VAL A 106 -6.42 6.20 14.40
C VAL A 106 -7.90 6.55 14.45
N ASP A 107 -8.34 7.12 15.57
CA ASP A 107 -9.72 7.53 15.76
C ASP A 107 -10.04 8.86 15.05
N ARG A 108 -11.28 8.97 14.63
CA ARG A 108 -11.87 10.19 14.10
C ARG A 108 -13.20 10.44 14.81
N PRO A 109 -13.14 10.95 16.06
CA PRO A 109 -14.33 11.02 16.92
C PRO A 109 -15.38 12.01 16.43
N ALA A 110 -14.99 13.10 15.80
CA ALA A 110 -15.91 14.12 15.31
C ALA A 110 -16.55 13.76 13.97
N ARG A 111 -15.84 13.01 13.09
CA ARG A 111 -16.24 12.67 11.71
C ARG A 111 -16.74 13.87 10.90
N THR A 112 -16.28 15.07 11.25
CA THR A 112 -16.60 16.30 10.52
C THR A 112 -15.84 16.39 9.22
N PRO A 113 -16.33 17.20 8.23
CA PRO A 113 -15.56 17.51 7.03
C PRO A 113 -14.17 18.07 7.32
N ASP A 114 -14.04 18.93 8.33
CA ASP A 114 -12.78 19.57 8.72
C ASP A 114 -11.78 18.55 9.28
N GLU A 115 -12.21 17.67 10.22
CA GLU A 115 -11.37 16.58 10.75
C GLU A 115 -10.90 15.67 9.62
N THR A 116 -11.81 15.31 8.70
CA THR A 116 -11.49 14.51 7.53
C THR A 116 -10.45 15.20 6.63
N ALA A 117 -10.63 16.49 6.34
CA ALA A 117 -9.70 17.27 5.51
C ALA A 117 -8.31 17.38 6.15
N ARG A 118 -8.25 17.54 7.48
CA ARG A 118 -6.99 17.60 8.24
C ARG A 118 -6.24 16.28 8.17
N LEU A 119 -6.89 15.15 8.43
CA LEU A 119 -6.25 13.84 8.37
C LEU A 119 -5.81 13.49 6.94
N LEU A 120 -6.59 13.84 5.91
CA LEU A 120 -6.21 13.69 4.51
C LEU A 120 -4.97 14.51 4.15
N ARG A 121 -4.87 15.76 4.63
CA ARG A 121 -3.69 16.60 4.42
C ARG A 121 -2.45 15.99 5.08
N ILE A 122 -2.57 15.53 6.34
CA ILE A 122 -1.51 14.84 7.06
C ILE A 122 -1.06 13.59 6.28
N LEU A 123 -2.00 12.75 5.85
CA LEU A 123 -1.72 11.54 5.09
C LEU A 123 -0.95 11.83 3.78
N ARG A 124 -1.36 12.86 3.03
CA ARG A 124 -0.65 13.28 1.82
C ARG A 124 0.77 13.76 2.13
N THR A 125 0.95 14.49 3.24
CA THR A 125 2.26 14.96 3.67
C THR A 125 3.17 13.80 4.12
N PHE A 126 2.62 12.80 4.81
CA PHE A 126 3.35 11.58 5.18
C PHE A 126 3.83 10.80 3.94
N GLY A 127 3.03 10.78 2.86
CA GLY A 127 3.45 10.21 1.59
C GLY A 127 4.75 10.81 1.04
N LYS A 128 4.98 12.11 1.27
CA LYS A 128 6.25 12.78 0.90
C LYS A 128 7.46 12.22 1.65
N ALA A 129 7.31 11.74 2.89
CA ALA A 129 8.39 11.11 3.64
C ALA A 129 8.84 9.80 2.97
N ALA A 130 7.90 8.96 2.55
CA ALA A 130 8.20 7.70 1.86
C ALA A 130 8.86 7.91 0.47
N THR A 131 8.67 9.09 -0.13
CA THR A 131 9.19 9.40 -1.47
C THR A 131 10.32 10.43 -1.46
N LEU A 132 10.79 10.86 -0.29
CA LEU A 132 11.72 11.99 -0.15
C LEU A 132 13.04 11.79 -0.93
N GLY A 133 13.56 10.56 -0.97
CA GLY A 133 14.73 10.22 -1.77
C GLY A 133 14.55 10.41 -3.28
N GLN A 134 13.30 10.46 -3.75
CA GLN A 134 12.91 10.61 -5.16
C GLN A 134 12.26 11.97 -5.44
N ALA A 135 12.15 12.85 -4.44
CA ALA A 135 11.57 14.19 -4.59
C ALA A 135 12.47 15.10 -5.45
N LEU A 136 11.85 15.88 -6.31
CA LEU A 136 12.53 16.85 -7.19
C LEU A 136 12.57 18.28 -6.59
N GLY A 137 11.84 18.51 -5.49
CA GLY A 137 11.80 19.79 -4.77
C GLY A 137 12.87 19.92 -3.69
N ASP A 138 12.84 21.06 -2.97
CA ASP A 138 13.70 21.30 -1.83
C ASP A 138 13.36 20.36 -0.66
N ARG A 139 14.26 19.44 -0.38
CA ARG A 139 14.09 18.43 0.67
C ARG A 139 14.03 19.02 2.08
N ALA A 140 14.67 20.19 2.32
CA ALA A 140 14.61 20.84 3.63
C ALA A 140 13.20 21.40 3.89
N VAL A 141 12.58 22.01 2.88
CA VAL A 141 11.18 22.47 2.94
C VAL A 141 10.24 21.29 3.17
N ILE A 142 10.42 20.22 2.39
CA ILE A 142 9.57 19.02 2.53
C ILE A 142 9.70 18.40 3.93
N ARG A 143 10.91 18.33 4.51
CA ARG A 143 11.12 17.85 5.89
C ARG A 143 10.44 18.75 6.92
N ALA A 144 10.43 20.06 6.72
CA ALA A 144 9.74 20.99 7.62
C ALA A 144 8.21 20.77 7.58
N GLU A 145 7.63 20.58 6.39
CA GLU A 145 6.22 20.23 6.23
C GLU A 145 5.87 18.90 6.91
N ILE A 146 6.73 17.89 6.77
CA ILE A 146 6.51 16.58 7.41
C ILE A 146 6.57 16.71 8.93
N ARG A 147 7.50 17.50 9.49
CA ARG A 147 7.58 17.73 10.94
C ARG A 147 6.31 18.37 11.45
N GLN A 148 5.84 19.43 10.82
CA GLN A 148 4.59 20.08 11.19
C GLN A 148 3.39 19.10 11.14
N ALA A 149 3.34 18.25 10.12
CA ALA A 149 2.29 17.24 10.00
C ALA A 149 2.40 16.14 11.08
N LEU A 150 3.59 15.79 11.52
CA LEU A 150 3.82 14.86 12.63
C LEU A 150 3.36 15.46 13.96
N ASP A 151 3.68 16.73 14.23
CA ASP A 151 3.25 17.42 15.45
C ASP A 151 1.71 17.51 15.53
N GLU A 152 1.05 17.83 14.40
CA GLU A 152 -0.41 17.85 14.32
C GLU A 152 -1.02 16.44 14.42
N PHE A 153 -0.41 15.44 13.80
CA PHE A 153 -0.85 14.05 13.91
C PHE A 153 -0.76 13.55 15.35
N ASP A 154 0.35 13.84 16.03
CA ASP A 154 0.55 13.43 17.41
C ASP A 154 -0.52 14.03 18.31
N SER A 155 -0.67 15.37 18.31
CA SER A 155 -1.60 16.07 19.20
C SER A 155 -3.06 15.75 18.95
N ASP A 156 -3.49 15.72 17.69
CA ASP A 156 -4.90 15.74 17.31
C ASP A 156 -5.49 14.36 17.05
N PHE A 157 -4.65 13.38 16.69
CA PHE A 157 -5.09 12.04 16.31
C PHE A 157 -4.44 10.93 17.13
N PHE A 158 -3.10 10.91 17.26
CA PHE A 158 -2.42 9.79 17.88
C PHE A 158 -2.63 9.74 19.40
N GLN A 159 -2.38 10.84 20.12
CA GLN A 159 -2.54 10.87 21.58
C GLN A 159 -3.97 10.55 22.03
N PRO A 160 -5.05 11.12 21.45
CA PRO A 160 -6.41 10.74 21.75
C PRO A 160 -6.71 9.26 21.48
N SER A 161 -6.22 8.74 20.34
CA SER A 161 -6.40 7.34 19.95
C SER A 161 -5.70 6.38 20.91
N MET A 162 -4.49 6.70 21.31
CA MET A 162 -3.70 5.94 22.30
C MET A 162 -4.38 5.94 23.67
N ALA A 163 -4.82 7.11 24.16
CA ALA A 163 -5.50 7.24 25.43
C ALA A 163 -6.77 6.37 25.50
N ARG A 164 -7.57 6.39 24.42
CA ARG A 164 -8.78 5.56 24.33
C ARG A 164 -8.44 4.06 24.39
N ARG A 165 -7.42 3.60 23.65
CA ARG A 165 -7.05 2.18 23.64
C ARG A 165 -6.47 1.72 24.97
N ARG A 166 -5.67 2.55 25.63
CA ARG A 166 -5.20 2.27 27.00
C ARG A 166 -6.36 2.14 27.99
N ALA A 167 -7.40 2.99 27.87
CA ALA A 167 -8.58 2.90 28.69
C ALA A 167 -9.36 1.59 28.45
N LEU A 168 -9.55 1.20 27.19
CA LEU A 168 -10.21 -0.07 26.83
C LEU A 168 -9.40 -1.30 27.29
N LEU A 169 -8.08 -1.28 27.13
CA LEU A 169 -7.22 -2.36 27.61
C LEU A 169 -7.26 -2.49 29.15
N ALA A 170 -7.31 -1.37 29.88
CA ALA A 170 -7.48 -1.39 31.33
C ALA A 170 -8.84 -1.95 31.76
N GLN A 171 -9.93 -1.63 31.03
CA GLN A 171 -11.25 -2.23 31.26
C GLN A 171 -11.25 -3.75 31.00
N PHE A 172 -10.60 -4.16 29.91
CA PHE A 172 -10.46 -5.59 29.58
C PHE A 172 -9.68 -6.34 30.67
N GLN A 173 -8.56 -5.77 31.13
CA GLN A 173 -7.75 -6.38 32.21
C GLN A 173 -8.51 -6.53 33.53
N ARG A 174 -9.48 -5.62 33.82
CA ARG A 174 -10.37 -5.72 34.98
C ARG A 174 -11.60 -6.62 34.76
N GLY A 175 -11.74 -7.20 33.55
CA GLY A 175 -12.90 -8.04 33.19
C GLY A 175 -14.21 -7.27 33.00
N GLU A 176 -14.16 -5.96 32.79
CA GLU A 176 -15.33 -5.10 32.55
C GLU A 176 -15.87 -5.21 31.13
N ILE A 177 -15.00 -5.55 30.16
CA ILE A 177 -15.35 -5.78 28.76
C ILE A 177 -14.72 -7.07 28.25
N GLY A 178 -15.33 -7.67 27.20
CA GLY A 178 -14.81 -8.84 26.50
C GLY A 178 -13.79 -8.47 25.43
N GLU A 179 -13.07 -9.47 24.90
CA GLU A 179 -12.09 -9.29 23.83
C GLU A 179 -12.74 -8.81 22.51
N ASP A 180 -14.00 -9.19 22.28
CA ASP A 180 -14.80 -8.78 21.13
C ASP A 180 -15.14 -7.27 21.13
N GLN A 181 -14.98 -6.60 22.28
CA GLN A 181 -15.19 -5.16 22.44
C GLN A 181 -13.89 -4.36 22.25
N LEU A 182 -12.73 -5.02 22.16
CA LEU A 182 -11.47 -4.35 21.84
C LEU A 182 -11.37 -4.10 20.33
N PRO A 183 -10.88 -2.91 19.92
CA PRO A 183 -10.56 -2.67 18.52
C PRO A 183 -9.51 -3.68 18.02
N ARG A 184 -9.66 -4.14 16.79
CA ARG A 184 -8.67 -4.99 16.12
C ARG A 184 -7.80 -4.12 15.22
N ASP A 185 -6.79 -3.48 15.81
CA ASP A 185 -5.88 -2.57 15.11
C ASP A 185 -4.44 -2.71 15.61
N VAL A 186 -3.49 -2.17 14.83
CA VAL A 186 -2.06 -2.24 15.13
C VAL A 186 -1.73 -1.60 16.47
N LEU A 187 -2.36 -0.47 16.79
CA LEU A 187 -2.08 0.24 18.06
C LEU A 187 -2.46 -0.60 19.29
N VAL A 188 -3.61 -1.29 19.26
CA VAL A 188 -4.00 -2.21 20.34
C VAL A 188 -3.00 -3.34 20.49
N ASP A 189 -2.58 -3.98 19.40
CA ASP A 189 -1.63 -5.09 19.47
C ASP A 189 -0.26 -4.66 19.99
N LEU A 190 0.23 -3.48 19.60
CA LEU A 190 1.48 -2.93 20.10
C LEU A 190 1.39 -2.56 21.59
N LEU A 191 0.28 -1.93 22.03
CA LEU A 191 0.06 -1.62 23.44
C LEU A 191 -0.09 -2.88 24.32
N ARG A 192 -0.69 -3.95 23.84
CA ARG A 192 -0.77 -5.25 24.54
C ARG A 192 0.61 -5.88 24.73
N ALA A 193 1.51 -5.68 23.78
CA ALA A 193 2.87 -6.21 23.79
C ALA A 193 3.88 -5.29 24.51
N GLU A 194 3.48 -4.12 25.02
CA GLU A 194 4.37 -3.08 25.58
C GLU A 194 5.27 -3.59 26.72
N SER A 195 4.79 -4.54 27.53
CA SER A 195 5.59 -5.12 28.61
C SER A 195 6.68 -6.08 28.12
N GLU A 196 6.45 -6.73 26.97
CA GLU A 196 7.37 -7.71 26.37
C GLU A 196 8.33 -7.04 25.38
N MET A 197 7.84 -6.01 24.68
CA MET A 197 8.57 -5.25 23.68
C MET A 197 8.24 -3.75 23.83
N PRO A 198 8.93 -3.04 24.72
CA PRO A 198 8.73 -1.61 24.89
C PRO A 198 9.18 -0.84 23.64
N ILE A 199 8.31 0.08 23.17
CA ILE A 199 8.59 0.98 22.06
C ILE A 199 8.59 2.41 22.61
N ALA A 200 9.61 3.21 22.26
CA ALA A 200 9.64 4.60 22.63
C ALA A 200 8.41 5.35 22.10
N PRO A 201 7.81 6.29 22.84
CA PRO A 201 6.56 6.97 22.45
C PRO A 201 6.63 7.59 21.05
N GLU A 202 7.73 8.24 20.70
CA GLU A 202 7.94 8.81 19.37
C GLU A 202 7.98 7.73 18.28
N ALA A 203 8.66 6.60 18.53
CA ALA A 203 8.72 5.49 17.59
C ALA A 203 7.34 4.84 17.40
N LEU A 204 6.53 4.73 18.47
CA LEU A 204 5.16 4.23 18.38
C LEU A 204 4.27 5.17 17.56
N MET A 205 4.37 6.47 17.75
CA MET A 205 3.65 7.47 16.96
C MET A 205 4.04 7.38 15.47
N LYS A 206 5.35 7.28 15.17
CA LYS A 206 5.85 7.10 13.80
C LYS A 206 5.36 5.78 13.19
N GLU A 207 5.31 4.70 13.97
CA GLU A 207 4.80 3.40 13.50
C GLU A 207 3.33 3.50 13.07
N ILE A 208 2.48 4.13 13.89
CA ILE A 208 1.06 4.32 13.54
C ILE A 208 0.90 5.24 12.32
N GLY A 209 1.69 6.33 12.26
CA GLY A 209 1.77 7.20 11.07
C GLY A 209 2.24 6.46 9.81
N PHE A 210 3.19 5.53 9.97
CA PHE A 210 3.66 4.68 8.89
C PHE A 210 2.56 3.74 8.37
N PHE A 211 1.81 3.06 9.24
CA PHE A 211 0.70 2.21 8.81
C PHE A 211 -0.39 2.99 8.10
N LEU A 212 -0.70 4.20 8.58
CA LEU A 212 -1.65 5.09 7.93
C LEU A 212 -1.24 5.41 6.49
N LEU A 213 0.04 5.76 6.27
CA LEU A 213 0.55 6.09 4.94
C LEU A 213 0.77 4.86 4.06
N ALA A 214 1.31 3.76 4.61
CA ALA A 214 1.75 2.61 3.82
C ALA A 214 0.59 1.93 3.10
N GLY A 215 -0.55 1.79 3.78
CA GLY A 215 -1.75 1.21 3.20
C GLY A 215 -2.46 2.14 2.21
N ALA A 216 -2.51 3.44 2.48
CA ALA A 216 -3.24 4.38 1.64
C ALA A 216 -2.43 4.76 0.39
N PHE A 217 -1.24 5.30 0.55
CA PHE A 217 -0.47 5.90 -0.54
C PHE A 217 -0.18 4.90 -1.68
N THR A 218 0.25 3.69 -1.33
CA THR A 218 0.56 2.66 -2.34
C THR A 218 -0.70 2.18 -3.06
N THR A 219 -1.80 1.97 -2.33
CA THR A 219 -3.06 1.47 -2.89
C THR A 219 -3.70 2.48 -3.83
N ILE A 220 -3.64 3.78 -3.53
CA ILE A 220 -4.20 4.84 -4.38
C ILE A 220 -3.50 4.86 -5.75
N HIS A 221 -2.17 4.82 -5.77
CA HIS A 221 -1.43 4.81 -7.03
C HIS A 221 -1.64 3.52 -7.79
N THR A 222 -1.69 2.37 -7.11
CA THR A 222 -2.04 1.08 -7.72
C THR A 222 -3.43 1.11 -8.36
N LEU A 223 -4.44 1.64 -7.64
CA LEU A 223 -5.79 1.80 -8.17
C LEU A 223 -5.82 2.68 -9.42
N THR A 224 -5.16 3.84 -9.38
CA THR A 224 -5.19 4.78 -10.48
C THR A 224 -4.54 4.20 -11.72
N HIS A 225 -3.39 3.52 -11.60
CA HIS A 225 -2.76 2.80 -12.71
C HIS A 225 -3.66 1.67 -13.23
N ALA A 226 -4.24 0.87 -12.34
CA ALA A 226 -5.10 -0.23 -12.71
C ALA A 226 -6.34 0.24 -13.50
N MET A 227 -6.98 1.33 -13.06
CA MET A 227 -8.12 1.90 -13.78
C MET A 227 -7.69 2.49 -15.11
N HIS A 228 -6.52 3.12 -15.21
CA HIS A 228 -5.96 3.58 -16.48
C HIS A 228 -5.81 2.44 -17.48
N GLU A 229 -5.22 1.32 -17.06
CA GLU A 229 -5.04 0.14 -17.91
C GLU A 229 -6.39 -0.48 -18.31
N VAL A 230 -7.33 -0.61 -17.36
CA VAL A 230 -8.69 -1.12 -17.64
C VAL A 230 -9.40 -0.23 -18.67
N PHE A 231 -9.34 1.08 -18.54
CA PHE A 231 -9.96 2.00 -19.49
C PHE A 231 -9.31 1.94 -20.87
N THR A 232 -7.97 1.94 -20.93
CA THR A 232 -7.20 1.88 -22.16
C THR A 232 -7.46 0.56 -22.91
N TRP A 233 -7.44 -0.55 -22.17
CA TRP A 233 -7.74 -1.86 -22.73
C TRP A 233 -9.18 -1.96 -23.23
N SER A 234 -10.16 -1.49 -22.44
CA SER A 234 -11.58 -1.51 -22.81
C SER A 234 -11.89 -0.72 -24.07
N ALA A 235 -11.19 0.37 -24.32
CA ALA A 235 -11.36 1.18 -25.53
C ALA A 235 -10.90 0.41 -26.79
N ALA A 236 -9.86 -0.41 -26.67
CA ALA A 236 -9.34 -1.25 -27.77
C ALA A 236 -10.06 -2.61 -27.86
N HIS A 237 -10.63 -3.11 -26.77
CA HIS A 237 -11.24 -4.44 -26.64
C HIS A 237 -12.63 -4.37 -26.00
N PRO A 238 -13.66 -3.92 -26.72
CA PRO A 238 -15.01 -3.70 -26.16
C PRO A 238 -15.65 -4.95 -25.55
N GLN A 239 -15.29 -6.15 -26.01
CA GLN A 239 -15.76 -7.42 -25.46
C GLN A 239 -15.30 -7.64 -24.00
N ASP A 240 -14.12 -7.15 -23.63
CA ASP A 240 -13.58 -7.26 -22.27
C ASP A 240 -14.17 -6.20 -21.35
N ALA A 241 -14.62 -5.06 -21.88
CA ALA A 241 -15.23 -4.00 -21.09
C ALA A 241 -16.41 -4.51 -20.25
N ARG A 242 -17.30 -5.33 -20.84
CA ARG A 242 -18.40 -5.96 -20.12
C ARG A 242 -17.92 -7.02 -19.15
N ARG A 243 -16.88 -7.76 -19.52
CA ARG A 243 -16.33 -8.82 -18.67
C ARG A 243 -15.74 -8.27 -17.38
N TYR A 244 -15.15 -7.06 -17.35
CA TYR A 244 -14.69 -6.42 -16.14
C TYR A 244 -15.82 -6.15 -15.13
N VAL A 245 -17.04 -5.96 -15.61
CA VAL A 245 -18.24 -5.78 -14.74
C VAL A 245 -18.77 -7.13 -14.27
N ASP A 246 -18.88 -8.11 -15.18
CA ASP A 246 -19.59 -9.36 -14.93
C ASP A 246 -18.74 -10.45 -14.25
N ASP A 247 -17.38 -10.37 -14.37
CA ASP A 247 -16.43 -11.36 -13.87
C ASP A 247 -15.39 -10.74 -12.93
N ALA A 248 -15.68 -10.78 -11.63
CA ALA A 248 -14.80 -10.21 -10.61
C ALA A 248 -13.40 -10.86 -10.56
N LEU A 249 -13.28 -12.16 -10.92
CA LEU A 249 -12.00 -12.84 -10.95
C LEU A 249 -11.17 -12.41 -12.17
N PHE A 250 -11.80 -12.12 -13.29
CA PHE A 250 -11.14 -11.53 -14.44
C PHE A 250 -10.65 -10.10 -14.14
N LEU A 251 -11.48 -9.30 -13.47
CA LEU A 251 -11.07 -7.97 -13.02
C LEU A 251 -9.88 -8.05 -12.05
N GLN A 252 -9.91 -8.97 -11.08
CA GLN A 252 -8.78 -9.16 -10.16
C GLN A 252 -7.50 -9.53 -10.92
N LYS A 253 -7.60 -10.42 -11.92
CA LYS A 253 -6.46 -10.79 -12.75
C LYS A 253 -5.90 -9.60 -13.54
N ALA A 254 -6.76 -8.75 -14.07
CA ALA A 254 -6.42 -7.51 -14.73
C ALA A 254 -5.72 -6.52 -13.81
N ILE A 255 -6.19 -6.40 -12.56
CA ILE A 255 -5.54 -5.59 -11.51
C ILE A 255 -4.15 -6.14 -11.16
N HIS A 256 -3.99 -7.47 -11.04
CA HIS A 256 -2.68 -8.08 -10.79
C HIS A 256 -1.69 -7.79 -11.92
N GLU A 257 -2.13 -7.82 -13.17
CA GLU A 257 -1.30 -7.47 -14.32
C GLU A 257 -0.87 -6.00 -14.29
N SER A 258 -1.78 -5.09 -13.93
CA SER A 258 -1.42 -3.68 -13.70
C SER A 258 -0.42 -3.53 -12.55
N MET A 259 -0.61 -4.24 -11.43
CA MET A 259 0.34 -4.24 -10.32
C MET A 259 1.73 -4.70 -10.75
N ARG A 260 1.83 -5.68 -11.64
CA ARG A 260 3.09 -6.15 -12.21
C ARG A 260 3.80 -5.04 -12.97
N LEU A 261 3.09 -4.35 -13.85
CA LEU A 261 3.64 -3.28 -14.68
C LEU A 261 3.93 -1.99 -13.92
N HIS A 262 3.14 -1.70 -12.88
CA HIS A 262 3.20 -0.44 -12.14
C HIS A 262 3.41 -0.69 -10.63
N PRO A 263 4.57 -1.26 -10.23
CA PRO A 263 4.87 -1.40 -8.82
C PRO A 263 4.89 -0.04 -8.12
N SER A 264 4.16 0.12 -7.02
CA SER A 264 4.06 1.38 -6.27
C SER A 264 5.43 1.91 -5.82
N SER A 265 6.38 1.00 -5.56
CA SER A 265 7.80 1.30 -5.43
C SER A 265 8.51 0.73 -6.65
N PRO A 266 8.94 1.56 -7.61
CA PRO A 266 9.59 1.10 -8.83
C PRO A 266 10.94 0.44 -8.57
N THR A 267 11.56 0.77 -7.46
CA THR A 267 12.84 0.22 -7.00
C THR A 267 12.78 -0.18 -5.54
N ALA A 268 13.64 -1.12 -5.12
CA ALA A 268 13.87 -1.45 -3.72
C ALA A 268 15.34 -1.16 -3.36
N GLY A 269 15.55 -0.22 -2.45
CA GLY A 269 16.88 0.14 -1.94
C GLY A 269 17.34 -0.84 -0.87
N ARG A 270 18.59 -1.26 -0.93
CA ARG A 270 19.23 -2.13 0.08
C ARG A 270 20.64 -1.63 0.42
N ARG A 271 21.03 -1.82 1.68
CA ARG A 271 22.44 -1.66 2.13
C ARG A 271 22.91 -2.92 2.85
N PRO A 272 24.13 -3.40 2.56
CA PRO A 272 24.70 -4.51 3.30
C PRO A 272 24.96 -4.14 4.77
N THR A 273 24.69 -5.08 5.68
CA THR A 273 25.04 -4.97 7.10
C THR A 273 26.45 -5.52 7.39
N CYS A 274 26.99 -6.31 6.47
CA CYS A 274 28.36 -6.83 6.40
C CYS A 274 28.75 -7.00 4.92
N PRO A 275 30.00 -7.24 4.56
CA PRO A 275 30.37 -7.59 3.19
C PRO A 275 29.59 -8.80 2.69
N VAL A 276 28.95 -8.69 1.51
CA VAL A 276 28.04 -9.69 0.93
C VAL A 276 28.44 -9.97 -0.51
N HIS A 277 28.39 -11.24 -0.90
CA HIS A 277 28.46 -11.66 -2.29
C HIS A 277 27.04 -11.74 -2.88
N LEU A 278 26.71 -10.89 -3.86
CA LEU A 278 25.40 -10.91 -4.50
C LEU A 278 25.23 -12.14 -5.42
N PRO A 279 24.01 -12.64 -5.62
CA PRO A 279 23.76 -13.78 -6.51
C PRO A 279 24.27 -13.57 -7.95
N GLY A 280 24.47 -12.31 -8.39
CA GLY A 280 25.07 -11.94 -9.66
C GLY A 280 26.62 -12.02 -9.73
N GLY A 281 27.28 -12.48 -8.65
CA GLY A 281 28.72 -12.62 -8.60
C GLY A 281 29.49 -11.36 -8.21
N GLN A 282 28.81 -10.28 -7.77
CA GLN A 282 29.42 -9.04 -7.34
C GLN A 282 29.58 -8.98 -5.82
N ASP A 283 30.77 -8.59 -5.34
CA ASP A 283 31.02 -8.30 -3.93
C ASP A 283 30.60 -6.87 -3.60
N VAL A 284 29.91 -6.68 -2.48
CA VAL A 284 29.41 -5.39 -1.99
C VAL A 284 29.81 -5.19 -0.52
N GLY A 285 30.18 -4.00 -0.17
CA GLY A 285 30.53 -3.58 1.20
C GLY A 285 29.41 -2.78 1.86
N THR A 286 29.56 -2.48 3.15
CA THR A 286 28.57 -1.79 3.99
C THR A 286 28.23 -0.37 3.50
N ASP A 287 29.14 0.30 2.76
CA ASP A 287 28.93 1.64 2.23
C ASP A 287 28.18 1.66 0.89
N ASP A 288 28.01 0.49 0.27
CA ASP A 288 27.38 0.40 -1.03
C ASP A 288 25.85 0.53 -0.90
N LEU A 289 25.25 1.15 -1.93
CA LEU A 289 23.80 1.19 -2.11
C LEU A 289 23.42 0.27 -3.27
N ILE A 290 22.54 -0.69 -3.02
CA ILE A 290 21.99 -1.60 -4.02
C ILE A 290 20.60 -1.10 -4.37
N SER A 291 20.37 -0.83 -5.65
CA SER A 291 19.07 -0.48 -6.21
C SER A 291 18.52 -1.65 -7.00
N ILE A 292 17.51 -2.32 -6.49
CA ILE A 292 16.84 -3.42 -7.18
C ILE A 292 15.73 -2.82 -8.03
N ASP A 293 15.84 -2.94 -9.35
CA ASP A 293 14.88 -2.40 -10.31
C ASP A 293 13.70 -3.36 -10.46
N LEU A 294 12.62 -3.08 -9.72
CA LEU A 294 11.39 -3.88 -9.77
C LEU A 294 10.61 -3.67 -11.07
N MET A 295 10.72 -2.49 -11.68
CA MET A 295 10.09 -2.21 -12.98
C MET A 295 10.67 -3.09 -14.08
N ALA A 296 11.99 -3.17 -14.17
CA ALA A 296 12.68 -4.02 -15.13
C ALA A 296 12.48 -5.51 -14.82
N ALA A 297 12.58 -5.90 -13.53
CA ALA A 297 12.37 -7.29 -13.12
C ALA A 297 10.97 -7.79 -13.46
N ASN A 298 9.94 -6.98 -13.27
CA ASN A 298 8.56 -7.34 -13.57
C ASN A 298 8.25 -7.35 -15.09
N ARG A 299 9.18 -6.90 -15.92
CA ARG A 299 9.10 -6.92 -17.40
C ARG A 299 10.07 -7.91 -18.03
N ASP A 300 10.61 -8.83 -17.23
CA ASP A 300 11.55 -9.85 -17.70
C ASP A 300 10.83 -10.84 -18.65
N PRO A 301 11.18 -10.88 -19.96
CA PRO A 301 10.52 -11.77 -20.90
C PRO A 301 10.77 -13.24 -20.62
N ALA A 302 11.85 -13.59 -19.92
CA ALA A 302 12.13 -14.97 -19.52
C ALA A 302 11.12 -15.52 -18.49
N ILE A 303 10.36 -14.63 -17.84
CA ILE A 303 9.36 -14.97 -16.82
C ILE A 303 7.94 -14.70 -17.33
N PHE A 304 7.73 -13.55 -18.01
CA PHE A 304 6.39 -13.07 -18.37
C PHE A 304 6.08 -13.17 -19.86
N GLY A 305 7.00 -13.69 -20.70
CA GLY A 305 6.82 -13.86 -22.14
C GLY A 305 7.25 -12.64 -22.94
N ASP A 306 7.17 -12.76 -24.28
CA ASP A 306 7.71 -11.75 -25.21
C ASP A 306 7.00 -10.39 -25.08
N ASP A 307 5.72 -10.39 -24.69
CA ASP A 307 4.90 -9.21 -24.41
C ASP A 307 5.00 -8.71 -22.97
N ALA A 308 6.06 -9.08 -22.22
CA ALA A 308 6.24 -8.78 -20.81
C ALA A 308 6.18 -7.27 -20.48
N ALA A 309 6.49 -6.40 -21.43
CA ALA A 309 6.41 -4.94 -21.25
C ALA A 309 4.99 -4.38 -21.45
N GLU A 310 4.07 -5.16 -21.99
CA GLU A 310 2.72 -4.74 -22.36
C GLU A 310 1.69 -5.18 -21.32
N TYR A 311 0.61 -4.43 -21.19
CA TYR A 311 -0.53 -4.83 -20.38
C TYR A 311 -1.38 -5.85 -21.14
N ASN A 312 -1.57 -7.02 -20.52
CA ASN A 312 -2.37 -8.10 -21.06
C ASN A 312 -3.18 -8.79 -19.95
N PRO A 313 -4.48 -8.46 -19.76
CA PRO A 313 -5.31 -9.07 -18.72
C PRO A 313 -5.56 -10.57 -18.94
N HIS A 314 -5.27 -11.08 -20.13
CA HIS A 314 -5.34 -12.49 -20.48
C HIS A 314 -4.03 -13.25 -20.25
N ARG A 315 -2.97 -12.57 -19.80
CA ARG A 315 -1.67 -13.22 -19.56
C ARG A 315 -1.83 -14.47 -18.70
N PRO A 316 -1.27 -15.62 -19.10
CA PRO A 316 -1.27 -16.82 -18.28
C PRO A 316 -0.46 -16.59 -17.00
N ALA A 317 -0.84 -17.27 -15.92
CA ALA A 317 -0.07 -17.21 -14.68
C ALA A 317 1.38 -17.67 -14.94
N PRO A 318 2.38 -16.86 -14.54
CA PRO A 318 3.78 -17.19 -14.76
C PRO A 318 4.20 -18.40 -13.93
N ARG A 319 5.06 -19.26 -14.47
CA ARG A 319 5.61 -20.39 -13.72
C ARG A 319 6.69 -19.91 -12.73
N GLY A 320 6.52 -20.21 -11.45
CA GLY A 320 7.51 -19.87 -10.41
C GLY A 320 7.57 -18.38 -10.04
N ALA A 321 6.59 -17.59 -10.45
CA ALA A 321 6.45 -16.19 -10.08
C ALA A 321 4.99 -15.85 -9.76
N SER A 322 4.79 -14.75 -9.04
CA SER A 322 3.45 -14.22 -8.82
C SER A 322 2.95 -13.44 -10.04
N PRO A 323 1.63 -13.39 -10.31
CA PRO A 323 1.08 -12.63 -11.44
C PRO A 323 1.37 -11.12 -11.34
N TYR A 324 1.53 -10.60 -10.13
CA TYR A 324 1.96 -9.21 -9.86
C TYR A 324 3.48 -9.06 -9.74
N GLY A 325 4.27 -10.06 -10.14
CA GLY A 325 5.73 -10.01 -10.10
C GLY A 325 6.29 -9.81 -8.68
N LEU A 326 7.27 -8.92 -8.56
CA LEU A 326 7.94 -8.55 -7.30
C LEU A 326 7.37 -7.26 -6.67
N SER A 327 6.20 -6.80 -7.07
CA SER A 327 5.61 -5.52 -6.64
C SER A 327 5.35 -5.42 -5.13
N PHE A 328 5.22 -6.55 -4.45
CA PHE A 328 5.06 -6.64 -2.99
C PHE A 328 6.37 -7.01 -2.26
N GLY A 329 7.50 -6.95 -2.96
CA GLY A 329 8.78 -7.37 -2.41
C GLY A 329 8.87 -8.85 -2.12
N MET A 330 10.01 -9.28 -1.56
CA MET A 330 10.27 -10.66 -1.18
C MET A 330 11.11 -10.71 0.11
N GLY A 331 11.17 -11.89 0.73
CA GLY A 331 11.98 -12.12 1.92
C GLY A 331 11.45 -11.41 3.18
N MET A 332 12.36 -10.94 4.02
CA MET A 332 12.08 -10.33 5.33
C MET A 332 11.09 -9.16 5.21
N HIS A 333 11.26 -8.31 4.21
CA HIS A 333 10.44 -7.12 3.97
C HIS A 333 9.33 -7.33 2.93
N SER A 334 8.87 -8.56 2.69
CA SER A 334 7.66 -8.79 1.89
C SER A 334 6.48 -8.02 2.50
N CYS A 335 5.63 -7.46 1.65
CA CYS A 335 4.51 -6.63 2.08
C CYS A 335 3.56 -7.38 3.02
N ILE A 336 3.33 -6.83 4.22
CA ILE A 336 2.42 -7.39 5.22
C ILE A 336 0.95 -7.27 4.77
N GLY A 337 0.64 -6.22 4.00
CA GLY A 337 -0.69 -5.93 3.47
C GLY A 337 -1.00 -6.58 2.11
N LEU A 338 -0.17 -7.51 1.61
CA LEU A 338 -0.36 -8.14 0.30
C LEU A 338 -1.78 -8.65 0.08
N ASN A 339 -2.27 -9.48 1.01
CA ASN A 339 -3.60 -10.08 0.88
C ASN A 339 -4.73 -9.06 1.03
N LEU A 340 -4.52 -7.98 1.79
CA LEU A 340 -5.47 -6.90 1.89
C LEU A 340 -5.60 -6.14 0.56
N ALA A 341 -4.49 -5.81 -0.08
CA ALA A 341 -4.46 -5.01 -1.30
C ALA A 341 -4.84 -5.83 -2.56
N ALA A 342 -4.16 -6.98 -2.76
CA ALA A 342 -4.28 -7.79 -3.97
C ALA A 342 -5.29 -8.96 -3.85
N GLY A 343 -5.71 -9.30 -2.63
CA GLY A 343 -6.52 -10.47 -2.37
C GLY A 343 -5.75 -11.78 -2.48
N MET A 344 -6.50 -12.88 -2.47
CA MET A 344 -5.93 -14.21 -2.68
C MET A 344 -5.80 -14.51 -4.17
N LEU A 345 -4.80 -15.30 -4.54
CA LEU A 345 -4.68 -15.76 -5.92
C LEU A 345 -5.81 -16.76 -6.23
N PRO A 346 -6.62 -16.53 -7.28
CA PRO A 346 -7.65 -17.47 -7.68
C PRO A 346 -7.02 -18.75 -8.22
N ARG A 347 -7.62 -19.89 -7.90
CA ARG A 347 -7.32 -21.22 -8.46
C ARG A 347 -8.34 -21.58 -9.52
N ALA A 348 -8.09 -22.64 -10.29
CA ALA A 348 -8.97 -23.06 -11.35
C ALA A 348 -10.41 -23.40 -10.89
N ASP A 349 -10.53 -23.82 -9.62
CA ASP A 349 -11.80 -24.20 -8.96
C ASP A 349 -12.36 -23.11 -8.03
N THR A 350 -11.79 -21.89 -8.06
CA THR A 350 -12.23 -20.81 -7.17
C THR A 350 -13.64 -20.35 -7.50
N ALA A 351 -14.55 -20.48 -6.54
CA ALA A 351 -15.89 -19.88 -6.61
C ALA A 351 -15.79 -18.37 -6.29
N PRO A 352 -16.38 -17.47 -7.09
CA PRO A 352 -16.28 -16.01 -6.88
C PRO A 352 -16.81 -15.53 -5.52
N GLY A 353 -17.92 -16.12 -5.03
CA GLY A 353 -18.61 -15.62 -3.83
C GLY A 353 -17.76 -15.58 -2.55
N PRO A 354 -17.10 -16.68 -2.13
CA PRO A 354 -16.29 -16.71 -0.92
C PRO A 354 -14.82 -16.28 -1.15
N HIS A 355 -14.45 -15.89 -2.39
CA HIS A 355 -13.08 -15.52 -2.74
C HIS A 355 -12.73 -14.13 -2.26
N GLN A 356 -11.55 -13.97 -1.68
CA GLN A 356 -11.00 -12.68 -1.26
C GLN A 356 -10.41 -11.96 -2.47
N LEU A 357 -11.05 -10.87 -2.91
CA LEU A 357 -10.67 -10.10 -4.09
C LEU A 357 -9.57 -9.07 -3.83
N GLY A 358 -9.46 -8.57 -2.59
CA GLY A 358 -8.58 -7.47 -2.22
C GLY A 358 -9.19 -6.08 -2.47
N THR A 359 -8.73 -5.11 -1.67
CA THR A 359 -9.34 -3.77 -1.66
C THR A 359 -9.23 -3.04 -2.99
N VAL A 360 -8.11 -3.20 -3.73
CA VAL A 360 -7.97 -2.57 -5.06
C VAL A 360 -9.01 -3.08 -6.03
N THR A 361 -9.21 -4.41 -6.07
CA THR A 361 -10.23 -5.01 -6.95
C THR A 361 -11.64 -4.61 -6.55
N LEU A 362 -11.95 -4.55 -5.26
CA LEU A 362 -13.28 -4.13 -4.78
C LEU A 362 -13.60 -2.68 -5.14
N ILE A 363 -12.64 -1.77 -5.01
CA ILE A 363 -12.82 -0.38 -5.42
C ILE A 363 -12.98 -0.29 -6.93
N ALA A 364 -12.12 -0.95 -7.70
CA ALA A 364 -12.20 -0.99 -9.15
C ALA A 364 -13.55 -1.57 -9.63
N LYS A 365 -14.02 -2.65 -8.98
CA LYS A 365 -15.32 -3.28 -9.27
C LYS A 365 -16.47 -2.28 -9.07
N ALA A 366 -16.51 -1.59 -7.94
CA ALA A 366 -17.53 -0.58 -7.69
C ALA A 366 -17.48 0.54 -8.75
N LEU A 367 -16.31 0.97 -9.18
CA LEU A 367 -16.17 1.99 -10.22
C LEU A 367 -16.67 1.51 -11.59
N VAL A 368 -16.29 0.31 -12.04
CA VAL A 368 -16.74 -0.21 -13.34
C VAL A 368 -18.24 -0.53 -13.35
N GLU A 369 -18.81 -1.00 -12.23
CA GLU A 369 -20.24 -1.23 -12.07
C GLU A 369 -21.07 0.08 -12.20
N HIS A 370 -20.48 1.21 -11.82
CA HIS A 370 -21.07 2.54 -11.98
C HIS A 370 -20.60 3.25 -13.27
N GLY A 371 -20.16 2.52 -14.28
CA GLY A 371 -19.85 3.03 -15.61
C GLY A 371 -18.72 4.07 -15.62
N ALA A 372 -17.74 3.92 -14.70
CA ALA A 372 -16.57 4.80 -14.66
C ALA A 372 -15.82 4.80 -15.99
N ARG A 373 -15.46 6.01 -16.46
CA ARG A 373 -14.68 6.23 -17.66
C ARG A 373 -13.84 7.51 -17.54
N PRO A 374 -12.70 7.63 -18.26
CA PRO A 374 -11.94 8.87 -18.27
C PRO A 374 -12.81 10.08 -18.67
N ASP A 375 -12.56 11.23 -18.06
CA ASP A 375 -13.19 12.48 -18.49
C ASP A 375 -12.47 12.99 -19.76
N PRO A 376 -13.12 13.02 -20.94
CA PRO A 376 -12.46 13.47 -22.16
C PRO A 376 -12.14 14.96 -22.18
N ALA A 377 -12.77 15.75 -21.30
CA ALA A 377 -12.52 17.18 -21.16
C ALA A 377 -11.35 17.50 -20.23
N GLN A 378 -10.96 16.55 -19.38
CA GLN A 378 -9.92 16.73 -18.37
C GLN A 378 -8.98 15.49 -18.34
N PRO A 379 -7.94 15.46 -19.18
CA PRO A 379 -7.00 14.32 -19.18
C PRO A 379 -6.26 14.19 -17.85
N GLY A 380 -5.89 12.96 -17.52
CA GLY A 380 -5.07 12.67 -16.34
C GLY A 380 -3.71 13.40 -16.39
N VAL A 381 -3.22 13.82 -15.23
CA VAL A 381 -1.97 14.55 -15.06
C VAL A 381 -0.99 13.71 -14.25
N VAL A 382 0.21 13.46 -14.81
CA VAL A 382 1.30 12.77 -14.11
C VAL A 382 1.92 13.68 -13.06
N ASP A 383 2.26 13.12 -11.91
CA ASP A 383 2.97 13.81 -10.84
C ASP A 383 4.42 14.13 -11.25
N ARG A 384 4.74 15.41 -11.38
CA ARG A 384 6.07 15.90 -11.73
C ARG A 384 6.92 16.28 -10.50
N SER A 385 6.41 16.09 -9.30
CA SER A 385 7.14 16.42 -8.06
C SER A 385 8.09 15.30 -7.60
N THR A 386 7.97 14.13 -8.20
CA THR A 386 8.74 12.92 -7.86
C THR A 386 9.21 12.18 -9.11
N LEU A 387 10.26 11.37 -8.95
CA LEU A 387 10.72 10.44 -10.00
C LEU A 387 9.81 9.20 -10.16
N ARG A 388 8.79 9.05 -9.32
CA ARG A 388 7.79 7.98 -9.49
C ARG A 388 6.82 8.34 -10.61
N ASN A 389 6.43 7.35 -11.39
CA ASN A 389 5.45 7.52 -12.48
C ASN A 389 4.01 7.41 -11.95
N ASN A 390 3.66 8.28 -10.99
CA ASN A 390 2.33 8.32 -10.41
C ASN A 390 1.47 9.40 -11.08
N TRP A 391 0.16 9.31 -10.89
CA TRP A 391 -0.78 10.34 -11.28
C TRP A 391 -0.96 11.36 -10.15
N SER A 392 -0.88 12.65 -10.45
CA SER A 392 -1.27 13.73 -9.52
C SER A 392 -2.77 13.98 -9.55
N SER A 393 -3.42 13.69 -10.68
CA SER A 393 -4.86 13.84 -10.91
C SER A 393 -5.29 12.88 -12.02
N TYR A 394 -6.44 12.24 -11.85
CA TYR A 394 -7.05 11.39 -12.89
C TYR A 394 -8.57 11.53 -12.87
N PRO A 395 -9.11 12.58 -13.54
CA PRO A 395 -10.55 12.84 -13.60
C PRO A 395 -11.30 11.73 -14.33
N ILE A 396 -12.42 11.30 -13.76
CA ILE A 396 -13.34 10.32 -14.35
C ILE A 396 -14.77 10.80 -14.27
N LEU A 397 -15.58 10.37 -15.21
CA LEU A 397 -17.03 10.43 -15.18
C LEU A 397 -17.59 9.11 -14.65
N LEU A 398 -18.68 9.20 -13.91
CA LEU A 398 -19.47 8.07 -13.43
C LEU A 398 -20.81 8.07 -14.17
N GLY A 399 -21.23 6.89 -14.62
CA GLY A 399 -22.58 6.71 -15.17
C GLY A 399 -23.60 6.62 -14.06
N VAL A 400 -24.84 7.02 -14.33
CA VAL A 400 -26.01 6.77 -13.48
C VAL A 400 -26.60 5.41 -13.85
#